data_0e5b9756d994fd9fb8933366b3ec952f
#
_entry.id   0e5b9756d994fd9fb8933366b3ec952f
#
_cell.length_a   1.000
_cell.length_b   1.000
_cell.length_c   1.000
_cell.angle_alpha   90.00
_cell.angle_beta   90.00
_cell.angle_gamma   90.00
#
_symmetry.space_group_name_H-M   'P 1'
#
loop_
_entity.id
_entity.type
_entity.pdbx_description
1 polymer ?
#
loop_
_entity_poly.entity_id
_entity_poly.type
_entity_poly.pdbx_seq_one_letter_code
_entity_poly.pdbx_strand_id
1 'polypeptide(L)'
;MDRQSRKAAIAAYKERKPAYGVFAVICNATGEAWVGVSSHVDTEQNGLWFGLRLGTSPFAALQAPWKAHGEAEFRFEELERLREDFPQLSRGDELKKRQALWRARLQASNL
;
A
#
# COMPACT_ATOMS: atom_id res chain seq x y z
N MET A 1 -26.02 20.71 -8.64
CA MET A 1 -24.71 20.60 -9.28
C MET A 1 -24.89 20.55 -10.78
N ASP A 2 -24.26 21.44 -11.50
CA ASP A 2 -24.46 21.49 -12.94
C ASP A 2 -23.64 20.37 -13.64
N ARG A 3 -23.92 20.19 -14.93
CA ARG A 3 -23.34 19.15 -15.76
C ARG A 3 -21.83 19.30 -15.93
N GLN A 4 -21.35 20.52 -15.98
CA GLN A 4 -19.93 20.81 -16.18
C GLN A 4 -19.08 20.50 -14.93
N SER A 5 -19.57 20.85 -13.76
CA SER A 5 -18.88 20.54 -12.51
C SER A 5 -18.72 19.03 -12.30
N ARG A 6 -19.77 18.27 -12.62
CA ARG A 6 -19.73 16.81 -12.54
C ARG A 6 -18.72 16.22 -13.53
N LYS A 7 -18.70 16.73 -14.75
CA LYS A 7 -17.78 16.29 -15.79
C LYS A 7 -16.33 16.61 -15.45
N ALA A 8 -16.10 17.81 -14.92
CA ALA A 8 -14.76 18.23 -14.47
C ALA A 8 -14.25 17.35 -13.32
N ALA A 9 -15.11 17.02 -12.36
CA ALA A 9 -14.76 16.17 -11.23
C ALA A 9 -14.39 14.75 -11.70
N ILE A 10 -15.15 14.20 -12.65
CA ILE A 10 -14.87 12.87 -13.23
C ILE A 10 -13.56 12.89 -14.01
N ALA A 11 -13.32 13.93 -14.80
CA ALA A 11 -12.09 14.07 -15.58
C ALA A 11 -10.88 14.20 -14.66
N ALA A 12 -10.96 15.00 -13.61
CA ALA A 12 -9.90 15.14 -12.63
C ALA A 12 -9.57 13.82 -11.93
N TYR A 13 -10.60 13.05 -11.60
CA TYR A 13 -10.42 11.73 -10.99
C TYR A 13 -9.73 10.76 -11.95
N LYS A 14 -10.12 10.74 -13.22
CA LYS A 14 -9.54 9.87 -14.24
C LYS A 14 -8.10 10.26 -14.59
N GLU A 15 -7.77 11.55 -14.49
CA GLU A 15 -6.44 12.06 -14.77
C GLU A 15 -5.48 11.87 -13.60
N ARG A 16 -5.97 11.49 -12.44
CA ARG A 16 -5.12 11.23 -11.28
C ARG A 16 -4.17 10.08 -11.60
N LYS A 17 -2.89 10.39 -11.61
CA LYS A 17 -1.87 9.41 -11.92
C LYS A 17 -1.70 8.43 -10.77
N PRO A 18 -1.61 7.13 -11.05
CA PRO A 18 -1.31 6.16 -10.01
C PRO A 18 0.10 6.38 -9.45
N ALA A 19 0.27 6.07 -8.18
CA ALA A 19 1.55 6.12 -7.49
C ALA A 19 2.01 4.70 -7.18
N TYR A 20 2.72 4.10 -8.11
CA TYR A 20 3.23 2.73 -7.94
C TYR A 20 4.41 2.75 -6.99
N GLY A 21 4.39 1.86 -6.01
CA GLY A 21 5.46 1.82 -5.05
C GLY A 21 5.43 0.60 -4.15
N VAL A 22 6.40 0.56 -3.24
CA VAL A 22 6.58 -0.49 -2.26
C VAL A 22 6.38 0.10 -0.87
N PHE A 23 5.65 -0.60 -0.03
CA PHE A 23 5.39 -0.17 1.34
C PHE A 23 5.67 -1.28 2.33
N ALA A 24 5.82 -0.91 3.59
CA ALA A 24 5.95 -1.86 4.69
C ALA A 24 4.91 -1.56 5.76
N VAL A 25 4.41 -2.63 6.37
CA VAL A 25 3.63 -2.57 7.61
C VAL A 25 4.48 -3.23 8.68
N ILE A 26 4.67 -2.53 9.81
CA ILE A 26 5.52 -3.01 10.89
C ILE A 26 4.70 -3.05 12.17
N CYS A 27 4.79 -4.19 12.88
CA CYS A 27 4.21 -4.32 14.22
C CYS A 27 5.30 -4.05 15.24
N ASN A 28 5.17 -2.95 15.98
CA ASN A 28 6.17 -2.55 16.97
C ASN A 28 6.21 -3.51 18.16
N ALA A 29 5.08 -4.16 18.48
CA ALA A 29 5.01 -5.09 19.61
C ALA A 29 5.82 -6.36 19.40
N THR A 30 5.88 -6.85 18.14
CA THR A 30 6.56 -8.11 17.82
C THR A 30 7.83 -7.93 17.01
N GLY A 31 7.99 -6.77 16.38
CA GLY A 31 9.07 -6.53 15.43
C GLY A 31 8.82 -7.13 14.06
N GLU A 32 7.68 -7.78 13.84
CA GLU A 32 7.35 -8.35 12.54
C GLU A 32 7.09 -7.25 11.51
N ALA A 33 7.45 -7.54 10.27
CA ALA A 33 7.24 -6.62 9.15
C ALA A 33 6.71 -7.37 7.94
N TRP A 34 5.91 -6.68 7.13
CA TRP A 34 5.35 -7.19 5.89
C TRP A 34 5.58 -6.16 4.80
N VAL A 35 6.04 -6.60 3.63
CA VAL A 35 6.31 -5.72 2.50
C VAL A 35 5.33 -6.00 1.38
N GLY A 36 4.65 -4.98 0.92
CA GLY A 36 3.67 -5.07 -0.16
C GLY A 36 3.96 -4.07 -1.27
N VAL A 37 3.24 -4.22 -2.36
CA VAL A 37 3.30 -3.29 -3.49
C VAL A 37 1.91 -2.69 -3.71
N SER A 38 1.86 -1.47 -4.23
CA SER A 38 0.61 -0.77 -4.45
C SER A 38 0.68 0.06 -5.72
N SER A 39 -0.47 0.23 -6.36
CA SER A 39 -0.63 1.18 -7.46
C SER A 39 -1.00 2.58 -6.94
N HIS A 40 -1.23 2.72 -5.64
CA HIS A 40 -1.59 3.97 -4.98
C HIS A 40 -0.92 4.03 -3.60
N VAL A 41 0.41 3.93 -3.60
CA VAL A 41 1.17 3.84 -2.35
C VAL A 41 0.99 5.06 -1.45
N ASP A 42 0.68 6.20 -2.03
CA ASP A 42 0.43 7.45 -1.32
C ASP A 42 -0.85 7.43 -0.48
N THR A 43 -1.82 6.59 -0.83
CA THR A 43 -3.10 6.47 -0.12
C THR A 43 -3.37 5.07 0.41
N GLU A 44 -2.44 4.15 0.22
CA GLU A 44 -2.62 2.74 0.58
C GLU A 44 -2.94 2.55 2.07
N GLN A 45 -2.29 3.32 2.93
CA GLN A 45 -2.49 3.20 4.38
C GLN A 45 -3.95 3.37 4.79
N ASN A 46 -4.63 4.35 4.23
CA ASN A 46 -6.02 4.64 4.60
C ASN A 46 -6.95 3.45 4.32
N GLY A 47 -6.85 2.88 3.12
CA GLY A 47 -7.65 1.72 2.75
C GLY A 47 -7.28 0.48 3.54
N LEU A 48 -5.99 0.25 3.73
CA LEU A 48 -5.49 -0.90 4.47
C LEU A 48 -5.94 -0.87 5.94
N TRP A 49 -5.75 0.26 6.63
CA TRP A 49 -6.17 0.43 8.01
C TRP A 49 -7.69 0.30 8.15
N PHE A 50 -8.44 0.88 7.22
CA PHE A 50 -9.90 0.78 7.21
C PHE A 50 -10.37 -0.67 7.15
N GLY A 51 -9.81 -1.47 6.24
CA GLY A 51 -10.15 -2.89 6.12
C GLY A 51 -9.80 -3.67 7.38
N LEU A 52 -8.64 -3.38 7.98
CA LEU A 52 -8.21 -4.05 9.21
C LEU A 52 -9.12 -3.71 10.40
N ARG A 53 -9.56 -2.46 10.52
CA ARG A 53 -10.51 -2.05 11.57
C ARG A 53 -11.85 -2.76 11.45
N LEU A 54 -12.31 -2.97 10.22
CA LEU A 54 -13.58 -3.66 9.96
C LEU A 54 -13.46 -5.18 10.01
N GLY A 55 -12.25 -5.72 10.02
CA GLY A 55 -12.03 -7.16 9.94
C GLY A 55 -12.26 -7.75 8.57
N THR A 56 -12.24 -6.92 7.52
CA THR A 56 -12.51 -7.31 6.13
C THR A 56 -11.29 -7.21 5.23
N SER A 57 -10.11 -7.03 5.79
CA SER A 57 -8.89 -6.91 5.02
C SER A 57 -8.60 -8.18 4.21
N PRO A 58 -8.20 -8.05 2.93
CA PRO A 58 -7.76 -9.21 2.14
C PRO A 58 -6.43 -9.79 2.64
N PHE A 59 -5.71 -9.06 3.50
CA PHE A 59 -4.43 -9.50 4.03
C PHE A 59 -4.62 -10.26 5.35
N ALA A 60 -4.94 -11.54 5.24
CA ALA A 60 -5.17 -12.39 6.40
C ALA A 60 -3.98 -12.41 7.37
N ALA A 61 -2.76 -12.31 6.83
CA ALA A 61 -1.53 -12.30 7.63
C ALA A 61 -1.44 -11.10 8.58
N LEU A 62 -2.14 -10.00 8.27
CA LEU A 62 -2.17 -8.80 9.11
C LEU A 62 -3.34 -8.81 10.10
N GLN A 63 -4.45 -9.47 9.75
CA GLN A 63 -5.68 -9.37 10.53
C GLN A 63 -5.52 -9.94 11.93
N ALA A 64 -4.87 -11.09 12.07
CA ALA A 64 -4.68 -11.72 13.38
C ALA A 64 -3.74 -10.90 14.28
N PRO A 65 -2.55 -10.46 13.82
CA PRO A 65 -1.71 -9.56 14.62
C PRO A 65 -2.39 -8.24 14.97
N TRP A 66 -3.17 -7.69 14.04
CA TRP A 66 -3.94 -6.46 14.27
C TRP A 66 -4.90 -6.62 15.45
N LYS A 67 -5.64 -7.70 15.48
CA LYS A 67 -6.55 -8.01 16.60
C LYS A 67 -5.79 -8.24 17.91
N ALA A 68 -4.66 -8.92 17.82
CA ALA A 68 -3.89 -9.28 19.02
C ALA A 68 -3.23 -8.07 19.68
N HIS A 69 -2.69 -7.15 18.88
CA HIS A 69 -1.84 -6.06 19.38
C HIS A 69 -2.48 -4.68 19.29
N GLY A 70 -3.45 -4.48 18.41
CA GLY A 70 -4.15 -3.21 18.23
C GLY A 70 -3.47 -2.27 17.27
N GLU A 71 -4.25 -1.32 16.77
CA GLU A 71 -3.82 -0.36 15.75
C GLU A 71 -2.61 0.46 16.17
N ALA A 72 -2.53 0.84 17.44
CA ALA A 72 -1.44 1.69 17.95
C ALA A 72 -0.07 1.05 17.81
N GLU A 73 0.01 -0.27 17.72
CA GLU A 73 1.26 -1.00 17.57
C GLU A 73 1.72 -1.13 16.12
N PHE A 74 0.90 -0.71 15.17
CA PHE A 74 1.21 -0.83 13.74
C PHE A 74 1.60 0.51 13.16
N ARG A 75 2.59 0.46 12.26
CA ARG A 75 2.98 1.64 11.49
C ARG A 75 3.11 1.27 10.01
N PHE A 76 2.90 2.25 9.16
CA PHE A 76 3.00 2.14 7.71
C PHE A 76 4.16 2.99 7.23
N GLU A 77 4.99 2.43 6.36
CA GLU A 77 6.09 3.16 5.75
C GLU A 77 6.06 2.99 4.23
N GLU A 78 6.08 4.10 3.51
CA GLU A 78 6.31 4.09 2.08
C GLU A 78 7.82 3.94 1.87
N LEU A 79 8.24 2.81 1.30
CA LEU A 79 9.65 2.49 1.15
C LEU A 79 10.25 3.06 -0.13
N GLU A 80 9.53 2.89 -1.25
CA GLU A 80 9.95 3.37 -2.54
C GLU A 80 8.74 3.73 -3.38
N ARG A 81 8.94 4.68 -4.29
CA ARG A 81 7.93 5.03 -5.30
C ARG A 81 8.61 5.00 -6.66
N LEU A 82 7.96 4.35 -7.62
CA LEU A 82 8.44 4.38 -8.99
C LEU A 82 8.18 5.77 -9.59
N ARG A 83 9.07 6.22 -10.47
CA ARG A 83 8.86 7.47 -11.20
C ARG A 83 7.60 7.37 -12.07
N GLU A 84 6.95 8.50 -12.32
CA GLU A 84 5.70 8.55 -13.08
C GLU A 84 5.83 8.00 -14.49
N ASP A 85 6.96 8.21 -15.12
CA ASP A 85 7.24 7.82 -16.51
C ASP A 85 7.83 6.41 -16.63
N PHE A 86 7.79 5.61 -15.56
CA PHE A 86 8.30 4.25 -15.60
C PHE A 86 7.52 3.42 -16.61
N PRO A 87 8.19 2.63 -17.48
CA PRO A 87 7.50 1.86 -18.52
C PRO A 87 6.45 0.92 -17.94
N GLN A 88 5.25 1.02 -18.50
CA GLN A 88 4.09 0.25 -18.00
C GLN A 88 4.33 -1.27 -18.09
N LEU A 89 4.97 -1.74 -19.15
CA LEU A 89 5.22 -3.16 -19.38
C LEU A 89 6.20 -3.76 -18.36
N SER A 90 7.12 -2.95 -17.85
CA SER A 90 8.15 -3.39 -16.90
C SER A 90 7.76 -3.15 -15.45
N ARG A 91 6.67 -2.44 -15.21
CA ARG A 91 6.28 -1.95 -13.89
C ARG A 91 6.04 -3.08 -12.88
N GLY A 92 5.28 -4.09 -13.27
CA GLY A 92 4.97 -5.21 -12.39
C GLY A 92 6.19 -5.99 -11.97
N ASP A 93 7.09 -6.26 -12.91
CA ASP A 93 8.33 -6.98 -12.63
C ASP A 93 9.25 -6.18 -11.73
N GLU A 94 9.35 -4.87 -11.97
CA GLU A 94 10.17 -3.99 -11.14
C GLU A 94 9.64 -3.91 -9.72
N LEU A 95 8.32 -3.84 -9.53
CA LEU A 95 7.71 -3.84 -8.20
C LEU A 95 8.01 -5.12 -7.45
N LYS A 96 7.90 -6.27 -8.10
CA LYS A 96 8.22 -7.57 -7.50
C LYS A 96 9.68 -7.65 -7.09
N LYS A 97 10.57 -7.16 -7.93
CA LYS A 97 12.00 -7.12 -7.66
C LYS A 97 12.31 -6.27 -6.45
N ARG A 98 11.74 -5.08 -6.39
CA ARG A 98 11.93 -4.17 -5.25
C ARG A 98 11.31 -4.71 -3.97
N GLN A 99 10.14 -5.33 -4.07
CA GLN A 99 9.52 -6.00 -2.94
C GLN A 99 10.44 -7.07 -2.35
N ALA A 100 11.04 -7.91 -3.19
CA ALA A 100 11.95 -8.95 -2.75
C ALA A 100 13.20 -8.37 -2.07
N LEU A 101 13.76 -7.29 -2.61
CA LEU A 101 14.92 -6.62 -2.03
C LEU A 101 14.60 -6.04 -0.65
N TRP A 102 13.47 -5.37 -0.51
CA TRP A 102 13.05 -4.79 0.76
C TRP A 102 12.68 -5.86 1.78
N ARG A 103 12.03 -6.93 1.33
CA ARG A 103 11.71 -8.05 2.20
C ARG A 103 12.98 -8.66 2.80
N ALA A 104 14.01 -8.87 1.99
CA ALA A 104 15.30 -9.38 2.46
C ALA A 104 15.97 -8.39 3.43
N ARG A 105 15.95 -7.11 3.08
CA ARG A 105 16.58 -6.06 3.90
C ARG A 105 15.94 -5.91 5.27
N LEU A 106 14.61 -5.99 5.33
CA LEU A 106 13.85 -5.84 6.57
C LEU A 106 13.58 -7.16 7.28
N GLN A 107 13.98 -8.29 6.69
CA GLN A 107 13.65 -9.63 7.16
C GLN A 107 12.13 -9.76 7.32
N ALA A 108 11.40 -9.32 6.30
CA ALA A 108 9.95 -9.22 6.30
C ALA A 108 9.32 -10.31 5.46
N SER A 109 8.00 -10.51 5.67
CA SER A 109 7.19 -11.41 4.86
C SER A 109 6.54 -10.65 3.70
N ASN A 110 6.07 -11.39 2.69
CA ASN A 110 5.26 -10.81 1.62
C ASN A 110 3.86 -10.48 2.12
N LEU A 111 3.36 -9.41 1.57
CA LEU A 111 1.99 -9.01 1.80
C LEU A 111 1.16 -9.22 0.55
#